data_322b3d820d6e1653797d0c92b972a9c7
#
_entry.id   322b3d820d6e1653797d0c92b972a9c7
#
_cell.length_a   1.000
_cell.length_b   1.000
_cell.length_c   1.000
_cell.angle_alpha   90.00
_cell.angle_beta   90.00
_cell.angle_gamma   90.00
#
_symmetry.space_group_name_H-M   'P 1'
#
loop_
_entity.id
_entity.type
_entity.pdbx_description
1 polymer ?
#
loop_
_entity_poly.entity_id
_entity_poly.type
_entity_poly.pdbx_seq_one_letter_code
_entity_poly.pdbx_strand_id
1 'polypeptide(L)'
;MNEKIVFIITVVVVLVSAVSGCLEIFQDIPTKYESHPIKISYNIKYGYNINCTGIGKYEIKYICDIPENLKTISYSLLYNLDYELIPSVNNSAISWNISGIDNATYELGVTASIESESFLVSGLNGEDALTIQEINSFYPEMVQKYCHEQSNRATTFIDPTDPDIKTIARGVLNQAKVNNSFIIAKSLFTWLKENTNYQIHDGQGDVQPAAVTLQKKTGDCDDLSYLYISLCRAVGIPARFIRGYLVQEEENGIVTATAHAWAEVFVGALIGNKGWVPVECACCASSIQADINQNFGVEDAFHLRLFVDDGSNESLNISLSGIHVQYYENINIELHSFAEIDDYLELESKQLVVTKENTRYYQ
;
A
#
# COMPACT_ATOMS: atom_id res chain seq x y z
N MET A 1 -21.98 -40.06 54.00
CA MET A 1 -21.41 -38.88 53.35
C MET A 1 -22.11 -37.66 53.96
N ASN A 2 -21.37 -36.76 54.57
CA ASN A 2 -21.96 -35.67 55.36
C ASN A 2 -22.71 -34.70 54.45
N GLU A 3 -23.94 -34.33 54.78
CA GLU A 3 -24.80 -33.38 54.02
C GLU A 3 -24.10 -32.05 53.69
N LYS A 4 -23.19 -31.62 54.58
CA LYS A 4 -22.34 -30.41 54.34
C LYS A 4 -21.34 -30.59 53.18
N ILE A 5 -20.86 -31.81 52.95
CA ILE A 5 -19.92 -32.12 51.85
C ILE A 5 -20.67 -32.13 50.51
N VAL A 6 -21.89 -32.67 50.48
CA VAL A 6 -22.72 -32.68 49.27
C VAL A 6 -23.11 -31.25 48.86
N PHE A 7 -23.44 -30.40 49.84
CA PHE A 7 -23.79 -28.99 49.58
C PHE A 7 -22.61 -28.21 49.04
N ILE A 8 -21.41 -28.40 49.59
CA ILE A 8 -20.18 -27.73 49.10
C ILE A 8 -19.82 -28.20 47.68
N ILE A 9 -19.95 -29.48 47.38
CA ILE A 9 -19.66 -30.02 46.01
C ILE A 9 -20.70 -29.44 45.03
N THR A 10 -21.97 -29.34 45.39
CA THR A 10 -23.00 -28.79 44.51
C THR A 10 -22.81 -27.30 44.25
N VAL A 11 -22.41 -26.51 45.26
CA VAL A 11 -22.10 -25.09 45.09
C VAL A 11 -20.87 -24.87 44.23
N VAL A 12 -19.82 -25.69 44.37
CA VAL A 12 -18.61 -25.60 43.55
C VAL A 12 -18.90 -25.99 42.11
N VAL A 13 -19.70 -27.02 41.83
CA VAL A 13 -20.09 -27.40 40.47
C VAL A 13 -20.94 -26.33 39.80
N VAL A 14 -21.86 -25.69 40.50
CA VAL A 14 -22.66 -24.59 39.97
C VAL A 14 -21.82 -23.33 39.72
N LEU A 15 -20.85 -23.02 40.59
CA LEU A 15 -19.93 -21.90 40.38
C LEU A 15 -18.99 -22.16 39.20
N VAL A 16 -18.45 -23.36 39.03
CA VAL A 16 -17.58 -23.71 37.90
C VAL A 16 -18.35 -23.68 36.58
N SER A 17 -19.60 -24.17 36.56
CA SER A 17 -20.45 -24.08 35.35
C SER A 17 -20.89 -22.66 35.03
N ALA A 18 -21.11 -21.78 36.04
CA ALA A 18 -21.40 -20.36 35.81
C ALA A 18 -20.17 -19.61 35.26
N VAL A 19 -18.96 -19.91 35.74
CA VAL A 19 -17.72 -19.29 35.25
C VAL A 19 -17.37 -19.78 33.85
N SER A 20 -17.56 -21.09 33.54
CA SER A 20 -17.33 -21.59 32.16
C SER A 20 -18.37 -21.02 31.17
N GLY A 21 -19.63 -20.90 31.56
CA GLY A 21 -20.64 -20.25 30.71
C GLY A 21 -20.37 -18.76 30.47
N CYS A 22 -19.84 -18.04 31.46
CA CYS A 22 -19.42 -16.64 31.28
C CYS A 22 -18.17 -16.51 30.39
N LEU A 23 -17.21 -17.47 30.46
CA LEU A 23 -16.05 -17.47 29.61
C LEU A 23 -16.42 -17.73 28.15
N GLU A 24 -17.40 -18.60 27.88
CA GLU A 24 -17.89 -18.84 26.51
C GLU A 24 -18.64 -17.62 25.95
N ILE A 25 -19.42 -16.91 26.79
CA ILE A 25 -20.14 -15.70 26.38
C ILE A 25 -19.14 -14.55 26.02
N PHE A 26 -18.03 -14.43 26.75
CA PHE A 26 -16.99 -13.43 26.42
C PHE A 26 -16.15 -13.81 25.19
N GLN A 27 -16.11 -15.07 24.78
CA GLN A 27 -15.39 -15.52 23.60
C GLN A 27 -16.14 -15.27 22.28
N ASP A 28 -17.44 -14.98 22.31
CA ASP A 28 -18.29 -14.82 21.12
C ASP A 28 -18.51 -13.37 20.65
N ILE A 29 -17.93 -12.39 21.37
CA ILE A 29 -18.08 -10.98 20.99
C ILE A 29 -17.11 -10.66 19.83
N PRO A 30 -17.60 -10.21 18.67
CA PRO A 30 -16.76 -9.80 17.57
C PRO A 30 -15.93 -8.56 17.96
N THR A 31 -14.71 -8.46 17.43
CA THR A 31 -13.89 -7.26 17.57
C THR A 31 -14.46 -6.16 16.69
N LYS A 32 -14.73 -5.00 17.28
CA LYS A 32 -15.20 -3.79 16.56
C LYS A 32 -14.14 -2.70 16.66
N TYR A 33 -13.85 -2.10 15.52
CA TYR A 33 -12.96 -0.96 15.42
C TYR A 33 -13.78 0.34 15.41
N GLU A 34 -13.10 1.46 15.54
CA GLU A 34 -13.76 2.77 15.45
C GLU A 34 -14.40 2.97 14.07
N SER A 35 -15.49 3.75 14.03
CA SER A 35 -16.11 4.11 12.77
C SER A 35 -15.22 5.07 12.00
N HIS A 36 -15.06 4.83 10.72
CA HIS A 36 -14.30 5.69 9.83
C HIS A 36 -15.00 5.79 8.46
N PRO A 37 -14.69 6.81 7.67
CA PRO A 37 -15.23 6.95 6.33
C PRO A 37 -14.82 5.76 5.44
N ILE A 38 -15.81 5.07 4.89
CA ILE A 38 -15.60 3.99 3.92
C ILE A 38 -15.91 4.44 2.49
N LYS A 39 -16.54 5.60 2.34
CA LYS A 39 -16.79 6.22 1.04
C LYS A 39 -16.65 7.74 1.18
N ILE A 40 -15.83 8.33 0.30
CA ILE A 40 -15.53 9.76 0.28
C ILE A 40 -15.57 10.30 -1.15
N SER A 41 -15.77 11.61 -1.29
CA SER A 41 -15.54 12.32 -2.54
C SER A 41 -14.72 13.58 -2.29
N TYR A 42 -13.89 13.96 -3.26
CA TYR A 42 -13.06 15.16 -3.18
C TYR A 42 -12.55 15.56 -4.57
N ASN A 43 -12.07 16.79 -4.68
CA ASN A 43 -11.24 17.22 -5.78
C ASN A 43 -9.78 17.22 -5.33
N ILE A 44 -8.88 16.71 -6.16
CA ILE A 44 -7.44 16.79 -5.93
C ILE A 44 -6.77 17.57 -7.06
N LYS A 45 -5.84 18.44 -6.68
CA LYS A 45 -4.93 19.13 -7.58
C LYS A 45 -3.50 18.80 -7.19
N TYR A 46 -2.70 18.24 -8.10
CA TYR A 46 -1.33 17.85 -7.79
C TYR A 46 -0.40 18.04 -8.99
N GLY A 47 0.90 18.23 -8.70
CA GLY A 47 1.92 18.48 -9.69
C GLY A 47 3.13 19.23 -9.18
N TYR A 48 3.70 20.07 -10.04
CA TYR A 48 4.84 20.92 -9.73
C TYR A 48 4.63 22.37 -10.17
N ASN A 49 4.97 23.28 -9.27
CA ASN A 49 5.29 24.67 -9.58
C ASN A 49 6.79 24.77 -9.88
N ILE A 50 7.14 25.23 -11.07
CA ILE A 50 8.51 25.33 -11.57
C ILE A 50 8.81 26.79 -11.84
N ASN A 51 9.83 27.34 -11.19
CA ASN A 51 10.25 28.71 -11.34
C ASN A 51 11.68 28.77 -11.90
N CYS A 52 11.81 29.21 -13.14
CA CYS A 52 13.09 29.41 -13.82
C CYS A 52 13.47 30.88 -13.74
N THR A 53 14.62 31.20 -13.13
CA THR A 53 15.11 32.58 -12.96
C THR A 53 16.58 32.72 -13.43
N GLY A 54 16.87 33.80 -14.15
CA GLY A 54 18.18 34.04 -14.73
C GLY A 54 18.19 33.94 -16.27
N ILE A 55 19.36 33.88 -16.85
CA ILE A 55 19.57 33.72 -18.30
C ILE A 55 20.43 32.48 -18.54
N GLY A 56 19.88 31.49 -19.21
CA GLY A 56 20.58 30.24 -19.49
C GLY A 56 19.63 29.19 -20.05
N LYS A 57 20.15 28.29 -20.85
CA LYS A 57 19.38 27.19 -21.44
C LYS A 57 18.96 26.19 -20.36
N TYR A 58 17.70 25.77 -20.40
CA TYR A 58 17.19 24.67 -19.59
C TYR A 58 16.29 23.72 -20.39
N GLU A 59 16.24 22.49 -19.94
CA GLU A 59 15.35 21.46 -20.43
C GLU A 59 14.73 20.77 -19.21
N ILE A 60 13.39 20.67 -19.18
CA ILE A 60 12.61 20.06 -18.11
C ILE A 60 11.74 18.97 -18.72
N LYS A 61 11.88 17.77 -18.23
CA LYS A 61 10.95 16.68 -18.51
C LYS A 61 10.19 16.34 -17.23
N TYR A 62 8.88 16.45 -17.27
CA TYR A 62 8.00 16.06 -16.17
C TYR A 62 7.03 14.98 -16.62
N ILE A 63 6.94 13.90 -15.83
CA ILE A 63 5.99 12.80 -16.03
C ILE A 63 5.05 12.79 -14.83
N CYS A 64 3.76 12.96 -15.10
CA CYS A 64 2.70 13.00 -14.11
C CYS A 64 1.76 11.82 -14.32
N ASP A 65 1.65 10.94 -13.33
CA ASP A 65 0.69 9.83 -13.36
C ASP A 65 -0.75 10.36 -13.25
N ILE A 66 -1.68 9.72 -13.98
CA ILE A 66 -3.11 10.03 -13.95
C ILE A 66 -3.79 9.06 -12.97
N PRO A 67 -4.77 9.53 -12.16
CA PRO A 67 -5.50 8.66 -11.24
C PRO A 67 -6.14 7.47 -11.94
N GLU A 68 -6.16 6.32 -11.26
CA GLU A 68 -6.77 5.10 -11.79
C GLU A 68 -8.27 5.31 -12.08
N ASN A 69 -8.72 4.87 -13.25
CA ASN A 69 -10.08 5.09 -13.75
C ASN A 69 -11.21 4.61 -12.83
N LEU A 70 -10.94 3.63 -11.93
CA LEU A 70 -11.94 3.08 -11.01
C LEU A 70 -12.45 4.10 -9.98
N LYS A 71 -11.62 5.09 -9.63
CA LYS A 71 -11.93 6.12 -8.63
C LYS A 71 -12.12 7.51 -9.23
N THR A 72 -11.72 7.71 -10.48
CA THR A 72 -11.73 9.02 -11.13
C THR A 72 -13.04 9.25 -11.85
N ILE A 73 -13.78 10.29 -11.46
CA ILE A 73 -14.99 10.76 -12.16
C ILE A 73 -14.58 11.57 -13.40
N SER A 74 -13.63 12.49 -13.23
CA SER A 74 -13.09 13.32 -14.31
C SER A 74 -11.71 13.84 -13.97
N TYR A 75 -10.91 14.18 -14.97
CA TYR A 75 -9.67 14.91 -14.77
C TYR A 75 -9.44 15.95 -15.87
N SER A 76 -8.62 16.96 -15.57
CA SER A 76 -8.15 17.98 -16.51
C SER A 76 -6.70 18.36 -16.21
N LEU A 77 -6.02 18.94 -17.22
CA LEU A 77 -4.65 19.42 -17.08
C LEU A 77 -4.64 20.84 -16.55
N LEU A 78 -3.67 21.16 -15.69
CA LEU A 78 -3.52 22.51 -15.12
C LEU A 78 -2.95 23.52 -16.11
N TYR A 79 -2.15 23.07 -17.07
CA TYR A 79 -1.50 23.94 -18.03
C TYR A 79 -1.62 23.40 -19.45
N ASN A 80 -2.00 24.25 -20.38
CA ASN A 80 -2.23 23.87 -21.78
C ASN A 80 -0.93 23.99 -22.62
N LEU A 81 0.10 23.25 -22.22
CA LEU A 81 1.31 23.02 -23.02
C LEU A 81 1.17 21.74 -23.83
N ASP A 82 1.94 21.61 -24.89
CA ASP A 82 2.08 20.36 -25.63
C ASP A 82 2.54 19.26 -24.69
N TYR A 83 1.82 18.13 -24.69
CA TYR A 83 2.08 16.98 -23.86
C TYR A 83 1.98 15.69 -24.66
N GLU A 84 2.60 14.64 -24.14
CA GLU A 84 2.48 13.28 -24.65
C GLU A 84 1.75 12.42 -23.64
N LEU A 85 0.78 11.62 -24.11
CA LEU A 85 0.21 10.54 -23.29
C LEU A 85 1.16 9.34 -23.36
N ILE A 86 1.58 8.86 -22.20
CA ILE A 86 2.38 7.66 -22.07
C ILE A 86 1.45 6.52 -21.62
N PRO A 87 0.97 5.68 -22.55
CA PRO A 87 0.19 4.51 -22.17
C PRO A 87 1.13 3.44 -21.60
N SER A 88 0.79 2.92 -20.44
CA SER A 88 1.43 1.76 -19.84
C SER A 88 0.40 0.65 -19.63
N VAL A 89 0.85 -0.57 -19.43
CA VAL A 89 -0.02 -1.73 -19.19
C VAL A 89 -0.87 -1.56 -17.94
N ASN A 90 -0.34 -0.88 -16.93
CA ASN A 90 -0.99 -0.71 -15.62
C ASN A 90 -1.24 0.76 -15.27
N ASN A 91 -0.71 1.73 -16.04
CA ASN A 91 -0.73 3.15 -15.69
C ASN A 91 -1.01 4.01 -16.93
N SER A 92 -1.50 5.21 -16.70
CA SER A 92 -1.52 6.28 -17.68
C SER A 92 -0.78 7.47 -17.11
N ALA A 93 0.06 8.10 -17.90
CA ALA A 93 0.81 9.26 -17.48
C ALA A 93 0.86 10.32 -18.59
N ILE A 94 1.08 11.55 -18.19
CA ILE A 94 1.29 12.69 -19.07
C ILE A 94 2.74 13.12 -18.95
N SER A 95 3.39 13.35 -20.08
CA SER A 95 4.76 13.87 -20.14
C SER A 95 4.78 15.26 -20.79
N TRP A 96 5.41 16.20 -20.11
CA TRP A 96 5.78 17.48 -20.69
C TRP A 96 7.28 17.53 -20.92
N ASN A 97 7.67 18.06 -22.09
CA ASN A 97 9.07 18.33 -22.43
C ASN A 97 9.17 19.84 -22.71
N ILE A 98 9.80 20.57 -21.80
CA ILE A 98 9.90 22.02 -21.83
C ILE A 98 11.36 22.41 -22.07
N SER A 99 11.57 23.38 -22.94
CA SER A 99 12.90 24.00 -23.12
C SER A 99 12.76 25.51 -23.17
N GLY A 100 13.73 26.21 -22.59
CA GLY A 100 13.74 27.66 -22.55
C GLY A 100 15.15 28.22 -22.33
N ILE A 101 15.25 29.55 -22.38
CA ILE A 101 16.49 30.32 -22.19
C ILE A 101 16.36 31.52 -21.25
N ASP A 102 15.12 31.86 -20.86
CA ASP A 102 14.78 33.05 -20.07
C ASP A 102 13.94 32.69 -18.83
N ASN A 103 13.62 33.70 -18.03
CA ASN A 103 12.72 33.57 -16.91
C ASN A 103 11.36 33.01 -17.36
N ALA A 104 10.88 31.97 -16.64
CA ALA A 104 9.57 31.39 -16.88
C ALA A 104 9.04 30.75 -15.60
N THR A 105 7.71 30.67 -15.50
CA THR A 105 7.02 29.93 -14.43
C THR A 105 6.02 28.97 -15.06
N TYR A 106 6.02 27.73 -14.58
CA TYR A 106 5.11 26.70 -15.04
C TYR A 106 4.39 26.08 -13.84
N GLU A 107 3.11 25.83 -14.00
CA GLU A 107 2.31 25.00 -13.09
C GLU A 107 1.83 23.78 -13.86
N LEU A 108 2.51 22.65 -13.67
CA LEU A 108 2.26 21.42 -14.40
C LEU A 108 1.63 20.39 -13.49
N GLY A 109 0.59 19.75 -13.94
CA GLY A 109 -0.09 18.74 -13.16
C GLY A 109 -1.50 18.46 -13.61
N VAL A 110 -2.27 17.86 -12.71
CA VAL A 110 -3.62 17.37 -12.95
C VAL A 110 -4.56 17.86 -11.86
N THR A 111 -5.77 18.24 -12.24
CA THR A 111 -6.92 18.33 -11.33
C THR A 111 -7.86 17.17 -11.63
N ALA A 112 -8.31 16.45 -10.59
CA ALA A 112 -9.23 15.33 -10.75
C ALA A 112 -10.33 15.37 -9.70
N SER A 113 -11.57 14.98 -10.10
CA SER A 113 -12.67 14.70 -9.19
C SER A 113 -12.74 13.23 -8.91
N ILE A 114 -12.70 12.86 -7.64
CA ILE A 114 -12.54 11.49 -7.15
C ILE A 114 -13.78 11.11 -6.32
N GLU A 115 -14.27 9.90 -6.53
CA GLU A 115 -15.16 9.20 -5.59
C GLU A 115 -14.48 7.89 -5.24
N SER A 116 -14.11 7.74 -3.97
CA SER A 116 -13.32 6.61 -3.47
C SER A 116 -14.13 5.81 -2.45
N GLU A 117 -14.06 4.49 -2.55
CA GLU A 117 -14.70 3.55 -1.63
C GLU A 117 -13.67 2.54 -1.13
N SER A 118 -13.79 2.19 0.16
CA SER A 118 -12.91 1.21 0.80
C SER A 118 -13.12 -0.18 0.21
N PHE A 119 -12.01 -0.84 -0.08
CA PHE A 119 -11.98 -2.23 -0.50
C PHE A 119 -11.58 -3.13 0.66
N LEU A 120 -12.31 -4.22 0.87
CA LEU A 120 -12.10 -5.17 1.97
C LEU A 120 -12.17 -6.61 1.48
N VAL A 121 -11.12 -7.37 1.72
CA VAL A 121 -11.15 -8.84 1.64
C VAL A 121 -11.82 -9.37 2.91
N SER A 122 -12.99 -9.97 2.78
CA SER A 122 -13.80 -10.37 3.94
C SER A 122 -13.21 -11.51 4.77
N GLY A 123 -12.62 -12.53 4.15
CA GLY A 123 -12.05 -13.69 4.84
C GLY A 123 -10.54 -13.55 5.10
N LEU A 124 -10.11 -13.80 6.35
CA LEU A 124 -8.69 -13.84 6.73
C LEU A 124 -8.11 -15.27 6.81
N ASN A 125 -8.91 -16.28 6.48
CA ASN A 125 -8.53 -17.70 6.48
C ASN A 125 -7.91 -18.17 5.16
N GLY A 126 -7.96 -17.32 4.09
CA GLY A 126 -7.43 -17.67 2.77
C GLY A 126 -8.24 -18.75 2.05
N GLU A 127 -9.51 -18.95 2.42
CA GLU A 127 -10.41 -19.81 1.66
C GLU A 127 -10.44 -19.35 0.21
N ASP A 128 -10.39 -20.25 -0.75
CA ASP A 128 -10.27 -20.02 -2.20
C ASP A 128 -8.92 -19.47 -2.70
N ALA A 129 -7.94 -19.19 -1.85
CA ALA A 129 -6.61 -18.82 -2.32
C ALA A 129 -5.87 -20.03 -2.91
N LEU A 130 -5.15 -19.76 -4.00
CA LEU A 130 -4.34 -20.77 -4.66
C LEU A 130 -3.07 -21.10 -3.85
N THR A 131 -2.57 -22.31 -4.06
CA THR A 131 -1.21 -22.65 -3.64
C THR A 131 -0.17 -21.94 -4.52
N ILE A 132 1.07 -21.82 -4.04
CA ILE A 132 2.16 -21.25 -4.86
C ILE A 132 2.35 -22.07 -6.15
N GLN A 133 2.20 -23.41 -6.08
CA GLN A 133 2.33 -24.28 -7.26
C GLN A 133 1.19 -24.05 -8.27
N GLU A 134 -0.03 -23.83 -7.81
CA GLU A 134 -1.16 -23.50 -8.68
C GLU A 134 -0.99 -22.12 -9.31
N ILE A 135 -0.51 -21.11 -8.56
CA ILE A 135 -0.17 -19.80 -9.12
C ILE A 135 0.87 -19.96 -10.24
N ASN A 136 1.95 -20.70 -9.99
CA ASN A 136 2.97 -20.95 -11.01
C ASN A 136 2.45 -21.71 -12.23
N SER A 137 1.46 -22.60 -12.05
CA SER A 137 0.89 -23.40 -13.13
C SER A 137 -0.16 -22.65 -13.94
N PHE A 138 -1.04 -21.88 -13.28
CA PHE A 138 -2.16 -21.21 -13.92
C PHE A 138 -1.83 -19.78 -14.37
N TYR A 139 -0.84 -19.14 -13.72
CA TYR A 139 -0.43 -17.76 -13.96
C TYR A 139 1.09 -17.62 -14.15
N PRO A 140 1.72 -18.42 -15.03
CA PRO A 140 3.18 -18.41 -15.19
C PRO A 140 3.72 -17.04 -15.64
N GLU A 141 2.94 -16.28 -16.39
CA GLU A 141 3.31 -14.92 -16.83
C GLU A 141 3.39 -13.95 -15.65
N MET A 142 2.52 -14.08 -14.65
CA MET A 142 2.54 -13.29 -13.44
C MET A 142 3.79 -13.61 -12.60
N VAL A 143 4.11 -14.89 -12.46
CA VAL A 143 5.32 -15.35 -11.76
C VAL A 143 6.57 -14.86 -12.49
N GLN A 144 6.61 -15.00 -13.83
CA GLN A 144 7.71 -14.49 -14.64
C GLN A 144 7.87 -12.97 -14.51
N LYS A 145 6.75 -12.24 -14.51
CA LYS A 145 6.74 -10.78 -14.45
C LYS A 145 7.20 -10.26 -13.09
N TYR A 146 6.74 -10.85 -11.98
CA TYR A 146 6.91 -10.29 -10.64
C TYR A 146 7.87 -11.05 -9.73
N CYS A 147 8.15 -12.34 -9.96
CA CYS A 147 8.99 -13.14 -9.06
C CYS A 147 10.42 -13.32 -9.54
N HIS A 148 10.77 -12.84 -10.73
CA HIS A 148 12.12 -12.91 -11.26
C HIS A 148 12.79 -11.54 -11.23
N GLU A 149 14.10 -11.55 -11.06
CA GLU A 149 14.90 -10.33 -11.19
C GLU A 149 14.85 -9.85 -12.65
N GLN A 150 14.41 -8.59 -12.83
CA GLN A 150 14.35 -7.97 -14.17
C GLN A 150 15.36 -6.84 -14.33
N SER A 151 16.27 -6.66 -13.36
CA SER A 151 17.19 -5.55 -13.34
C SER A 151 18.47 -5.86 -14.10
N ASN A 152 18.81 -4.98 -15.04
CA ASN A 152 20.15 -4.86 -15.62
C ASN A 152 20.86 -3.59 -15.15
N ARG A 153 20.39 -2.87 -14.11
CA ARG A 153 20.87 -1.54 -13.73
C ARG A 153 21.08 -1.38 -12.22
N ALA A 154 21.83 -0.36 -11.86
CA ALA A 154 22.58 -0.19 -10.62
C ALA A 154 21.82 -0.21 -9.27
N THR A 155 20.50 -0.11 -9.24
CA THR A 155 19.75 -0.10 -7.98
C THR A 155 18.52 -0.97 -8.10
N THR A 156 18.50 -2.04 -7.31
CA THR A 156 17.36 -2.96 -7.21
C THR A 156 16.58 -2.62 -5.94
N PHE A 157 15.45 -1.90 -6.07
CA PHE A 157 14.59 -1.56 -4.92
C PHE A 157 13.90 -2.79 -4.37
N ILE A 158 13.30 -3.60 -5.24
CA ILE A 158 12.67 -4.87 -4.92
C ILE A 158 13.59 -5.99 -5.36
N ASP A 159 14.24 -6.66 -4.41
CA ASP A 159 15.19 -7.73 -4.70
C ASP A 159 14.78 -9.08 -4.08
N PRO A 160 14.04 -9.91 -4.81
CA PRO A 160 13.68 -11.25 -4.36
C PRO A 160 14.87 -12.21 -4.38
N THR A 161 16.04 -11.80 -4.92
CA THR A 161 17.21 -12.65 -5.06
C THR A 161 18.23 -12.47 -3.94
N ASP A 162 18.11 -11.41 -3.14
CA ASP A 162 18.96 -11.17 -1.97
C ASP A 162 18.98 -12.39 -1.03
N PRO A 163 20.17 -12.86 -0.59
CA PRO A 163 20.31 -14.06 0.22
C PRO A 163 19.62 -14.00 1.58
N ASP A 164 19.64 -12.83 2.23
CA ASP A 164 19.07 -12.64 3.56
C ASP A 164 17.54 -12.57 3.46
N ILE A 165 17.01 -11.86 2.46
CA ILE A 165 15.58 -11.81 2.15
C ILE A 165 15.06 -13.23 1.84
N LYS A 166 15.75 -14.00 1.00
CA LYS A 166 15.40 -15.40 0.70
C LYS A 166 15.40 -16.27 1.95
N THR A 167 16.37 -16.10 2.80
CA THR A 167 16.50 -16.90 4.04
C THR A 167 15.31 -16.66 4.96
N ILE A 168 14.95 -15.39 5.17
CA ILE A 168 13.81 -15.01 5.99
C ILE A 168 12.50 -15.51 5.37
N ALA A 169 12.26 -15.21 4.09
CA ALA A 169 11.04 -15.59 3.40
C ALA A 169 10.79 -17.10 3.42
N ARG A 170 11.85 -17.91 3.20
CA ARG A 170 11.78 -19.37 3.31
C ARG A 170 11.57 -19.83 4.75
N GLY A 171 12.15 -19.15 5.74
CA GLY A 171 11.92 -19.41 7.15
C GLY A 171 10.44 -19.28 7.51
N VAL A 172 9.81 -18.18 7.11
CA VAL A 172 8.38 -17.91 7.32
C VAL A 172 7.51 -18.96 6.57
N LEU A 173 7.81 -19.24 5.30
CA LEU A 173 7.12 -20.27 4.52
C LEU A 173 7.14 -21.64 5.22
N ASN A 174 8.29 -22.06 5.72
CA ASN A 174 8.43 -23.34 6.42
C ASN A 174 7.68 -23.38 7.76
N GLN A 175 7.59 -22.25 8.47
CA GLN A 175 6.86 -22.14 9.74
C GLN A 175 5.35 -22.13 9.53
N ALA A 176 4.85 -21.58 8.43
CA ALA A 176 3.42 -21.52 8.12
C ALA A 176 2.78 -22.90 8.00
N LYS A 177 3.55 -23.95 7.60
CA LYS A 177 3.10 -25.37 7.47
C LYS A 177 1.85 -25.56 6.59
N VAL A 178 1.55 -24.58 5.75
CA VAL A 178 0.40 -24.58 4.85
C VAL A 178 0.86 -24.23 3.45
N ASN A 179 0.17 -24.78 2.46
CA ASN A 179 0.42 -24.47 1.06
C ASN A 179 -0.73 -23.58 0.54
N ASN A 180 -0.82 -22.36 1.07
CA ASN A 180 -1.86 -21.40 0.74
C ASN A 180 -1.21 -20.02 0.63
N SER A 181 -1.24 -19.43 -0.55
CA SER A 181 -0.53 -18.17 -0.84
C SER A 181 -1.01 -16.99 0.03
N PHE A 182 -2.31 -16.91 0.33
CA PHE A 182 -2.86 -15.86 1.18
C PHE A 182 -2.33 -15.97 2.62
N ILE A 183 -2.33 -17.18 3.20
CA ILE A 183 -1.82 -17.40 4.56
C ILE A 183 -0.32 -17.14 4.63
N ILE A 184 0.44 -17.55 3.60
CA ILE A 184 1.89 -17.30 3.53
C ILE A 184 2.15 -15.78 3.42
N ALA A 185 1.44 -15.07 2.53
CA ALA A 185 1.56 -13.61 2.40
C ALA A 185 1.21 -12.88 3.71
N LYS A 186 0.14 -13.32 4.40
CA LYS A 186 -0.22 -12.80 5.73
C LYS A 186 0.86 -13.07 6.78
N SER A 187 1.50 -14.25 6.74
CA SER A 187 2.61 -14.57 7.66
C SER A 187 3.86 -13.72 7.38
N LEU A 188 4.15 -13.42 6.11
CA LEU A 188 5.22 -12.49 5.73
C LEU A 188 4.91 -11.05 6.18
N PHE A 189 3.65 -10.61 6.08
CA PHE A 189 3.22 -9.34 6.63
C PHE A 189 3.37 -9.29 8.15
N THR A 190 2.95 -10.35 8.86
CA THR A 190 3.16 -10.48 10.30
C THR A 190 4.64 -10.36 10.65
N TRP A 191 5.51 -11.07 9.92
CA TRP A 191 6.96 -10.98 10.12
C TRP A 191 7.48 -9.54 9.91
N LEU A 192 7.02 -8.84 8.86
CA LEU A 192 7.40 -7.45 8.62
C LEU A 192 7.06 -6.57 9.83
N LYS A 193 5.80 -6.63 10.30
CA LYS A 193 5.33 -5.83 11.44
C LYS A 193 6.03 -6.17 12.77
N GLU A 194 6.46 -7.40 12.97
CA GLU A 194 7.22 -7.83 14.16
C GLU A 194 8.69 -7.42 14.13
N ASN A 195 9.27 -7.22 12.94
CA ASN A 195 10.72 -7.07 12.79
C ASN A 195 11.18 -5.72 12.26
N THR A 196 10.25 -4.84 11.89
CA THR A 196 10.55 -3.50 11.38
C THR A 196 9.75 -2.42 12.10
N ASN A 197 10.21 -1.17 12.02
CA ASN A 197 9.50 -0.02 12.53
C ASN A 197 9.36 1.03 11.42
N TYR A 198 8.22 1.71 11.40
CA TYR A 198 8.02 2.86 10.53
C TYR A 198 8.88 4.04 10.98
N GLN A 199 9.62 4.63 10.07
CA GLN A 199 10.45 5.80 10.32
C GLN A 199 10.62 6.59 9.03
N ILE A 200 10.17 7.85 9.05
CA ILE A 200 10.40 8.78 7.95
C ILE A 200 11.88 9.16 7.95
N HIS A 201 12.50 9.19 6.76
CA HIS A 201 13.88 9.63 6.60
C HIS A 201 14.00 11.15 6.75
N ASP A 202 14.93 11.61 7.59
CA ASP A 202 15.18 13.03 7.80
C ASP A 202 15.71 13.70 6.51
N GLY A 203 14.84 14.36 5.79
CA GLY A 203 15.16 15.48 4.88
C GLY A 203 15.85 15.18 3.56
N GLN A 204 16.08 13.93 3.21
CA GLN A 204 16.55 13.52 1.88
C GLN A 204 15.70 12.35 1.41
N GLY A 205 14.87 12.56 0.39
CA GLY A 205 13.96 11.56 -0.16
C GLY A 205 14.66 10.37 -0.82
N ASP A 206 15.64 9.78 -0.16
CA ASP A 206 16.38 8.63 -0.64
C ASP A 206 15.63 7.36 -0.26
N VAL A 207 14.85 6.86 -1.21
CA VAL A 207 14.19 5.56 -1.11
C VAL A 207 15.23 4.45 -0.87
N GLN A 208 15.02 3.60 0.13
CA GLN A 208 15.93 2.51 0.45
C GLN A 208 15.59 1.24 -0.33
N PRO A 209 16.58 0.55 -0.92
CA PRO A 209 16.40 -0.82 -1.38
C PRO A 209 15.97 -1.76 -0.26
N ALA A 210 15.18 -2.79 -0.58
CA ALA A 210 14.66 -3.76 0.38
C ALA A 210 15.75 -4.39 1.28
N ALA A 211 16.94 -4.68 0.74
CA ALA A 211 18.07 -5.20 1.51
C ALA A 211 18.59 -4.23 2.57
N VAL A 212 18.56 -2.92 2.29
CA VAL A 212 18.95 -1.87 3.25
C VAL A 212 17.91 -1.75 4.36
N THR A 213 16.63 -1.74 4.00
CA THR A 213 15.51 -1.72 4.95
C THR A 213 15.56 -2.93 5.89
N LEU A 214 15.87 -4.13 5.34
CA LEU A 214 16.07 -5.33 6.13
C LEU A 214 17.19 -5.19 7.16
N GLN A 215 18.33 -4.61 6.79
CA GLN A 215 19.47 -4.39 7.69
C GLN A 215 19.16 -3.37 8.76
N LYS A 216 18.57 -2.23 8.39
CA LYS A 216 18.24 -1.13 9.30
C LYS A 216 17.06 -1.46 10.20
N LYS A 217 16.13 -2.31 9.73
CA LYS A 217 14.84 -2.61 10.37
C LYS A 217 13.96 -1.38 10.56
N THR A 218 14.18 -0.35 9.78
CA THR A 218 13.39 0.88 9.74
C THR A 218 13.26 1.34 8.30
N GLY A 219 12.14 1.96 8.00
CA GLY A 219 11.86 2.54 6.70
C GLY A 219 10.51 3.25 6.71
N ASP A 220 10.26 4.04 5.68
CA ASP A 220 8.97 4.66 5.44
C ASP A 220 8.06 3.77 4.56
N CYS A 221 7.02 4.36 3.95
CA CYS A 221 6.03 3.60 3.22
C CYS A 221 6.61 2.86 2.00
N ASP A 222 7.51 3.49 1.26
CA ASP A 222 8.17 2.89 0.09
C ASP A 222 9.06 1.72 0.52
N ASP A 223 9.89 1.95 1.51
CA ASP A 223 10.91 1.02 1.99
C ASP A 223 10.31 -0.27 2.55
N LEU A 224 9.29 -0.12 3.41
CA LEU A 224 8.60 -1.26 4.02
C LEU A 224 7.82 -2.05 2.96
N SER A 225 7.23 -1.35 1.97
CA SER A 225 6.54 -2.00 0.85
C SER A 225 7.52 -2.76 -0.04
N TYR A 226 8.69 -2.21 -0.36
CA TYR A 226 9.71 -2.92 -1.13
C TYR A 226 10.23 -4.16 -0.41
N LEU A 227 10.45 -4.08 0.90
CA LEU A 227 10.87 -5.25 1.68
C LEU A 227 9.78 -6.33 1.68
N TYR A 228 8.53 -5.96 1.94
CA TYR A 228 7.41 -6.91 1.93
C TYR A 228 7.23 -7.60 0.58
N ILE A 229 7.27 -6.83 -0.51
CA ILE A 229 7.15 -7.34 -1.88
C ILE A 229 8.32 -8.28 -2.19
N SER A 230 9.54 -7.92 -1.80
CA SER A 230 10.73 -8.77 -1.98
C SER A 230 10.59 -10.11 -1.26
N LEU A 231 10.09 -10.12 -0.03
CA LEU A 231 9.81 -11.34 0.74
C LEU A 231 8.77 -12.23 0.04
N CYS A 232 7.67 -11.65 -0.47
CA CYS A 232 6.64 -12.39 -1.19
C CYS A 232 7.17 -13.00 -2.50
N ARG A 233 7.86 -12.18 -3.29
CA ARG A 233 8.46 -12.62 -4.58
C ARG A 233 9.51 -13.72 -4.38
N ALA A 234 10.29 -13.66 -3.28
CA ALA A 234 11.33 -14.66 -2.96
C ALA A 234 10.79 -16.07 -2.68
N VAL A 235 9.52 -16.20 -2.34
CA VAL A 235 8.83 -17.51 -2.16
C VAL A 235 7.91 -17.86 -3.33
N GLY A 236 7.88 -17.04 -4.40
CA GLY A 236 7.10 -17.29 -5.61
C GLY A 236 5.66 -16.78 -5.54
N ILE A 237 5.35 -15.85 -4.64
CA ILE A 237 4.07 -15.13 -4.59
C ILE A 237 4.25 -13.82 -5.36
N PRO A 238 3.55 -13.61 -6.50
CA PRO A 238 3.62 -12.35 -7.22
C PRO A 238 3.12 -11.20 -6.34
N ALA A 239 3.88 -10.13 -6.28
CA ALA A 239 3.55 -8.94 -5.51
C ALA A 239 3.99 -7.70 -6.27
N ARG A 240 3.27 -6.59 -6.11
CA ARG A 240 3.52 -5.35 -6.84
C ARG A 240 3.43 -4.13 -5.93
N PHE A 241 4.16 -3.11 -6.29
CA PHE A 241 4.21 -1.83 -5.62
C PHE A 241 3.12 -0.91 -6.17
N ILE A 242 2.46 -0.20 -5.28
CA ILE A 242 1.46 0.81 -5.60
C ILE A 242 1.92 2.13 -5.00
N ARG A 243 1.76 3.22 -5.74
CA ARG A 243 2.06 4.56 -5.27
C ARG A 243 0.93 5.53 -5.64
N GLY A 244 0.73 6.52 -4.79
CA GLY A 244 -0.23 7.58 -5.02
C GLY A 244 -0.25 8.56 -3.86
N TYR A 245 -1.43 8.89 -3.40
CA TYR A 245 -1.64 9.77 -2.26
C TYR A 245 -2.50 9.10 -1.19
N LEU A 246 -2.20 9.42 0.06
CA LEU A 246 -3.08 9.19 1.20
C LEU A 246 -3.76 10.52 1.53
N VAL A 247 -5.08 10.54 1.47
CA VAL A 247 -5.91 11.69 1.87
C VAL A 247 -6.15 11.60 3.36
N GLN A 248 -5.87 12.65 4.12
CA GLN A 248 -5.99 12.64 5.57
C GLN A 248 -6.65 13.94 6.04
N GLU A 249 -7.55 13.83 6.99
CA GLU A 249 -8.06 14.98 7.75
C GLU A 249 -7.17 15.17 8.98
N GLU A 250 -6.57 16.35 9.10
CA GLU A 250 -5.76 16.74 10.24
C GLU A 250 -6.64 17.16 11.43
N GLU A 251 -6.08 17.22 12.63
CA GLU A 251 -6.78 17.63 13.86
C GLU A 251 -7.45 19.02 13.76
N ASN A 252 -6.98 19.88 12.87
CA ASN A 252 -7.51 21.22 12.61
C ASN A 252 -8.68 21.23 11.61
N GLY A 253 -9.09 20.06 11.07
CA GLY A 253 -10.13 19.92 10.05
C GLY A 253 -9.66 20.22 8.62
N ILE A 254 -8.37 20.43 8.39
CA ILE A 254 -7.81 20.58 7.05
C ILE A 254 -7.57 19.19 6.47
N VAL A 255 -8.04 18.97 5.24
CA VAL A 255 -7.78 17.73 4.51
C VAL A 255 -6.56 17.92 3.62
N THR A 256 -5.61 17.02 3.74
CA THR A 256 -4.35 17.04 3.00
C THR A 256 -4.17 15.77 2.18
N ALA A 257 -3.32 15.83 1.16
CA ALA A 257 -2.88 14.66 0.40
C ALA A 257 -1.36 14.51 0.56
N THR A 258 -0.95 13.37 1.13
CA THR A 258 0.46 13.06 1.32
C THR A 258 0.87 11.93 0.39
N ALA A 259 2.02 12.05 -0.28
CA ALA A 259 2.57 10.97 -1.09
C ALA A 259 2.68 9.69 -0.27
N HIS A 260 2.19 8.60 -0.82
CA HIS A 260 2.08 7.33 -0.09
C HIS A 260 2.29 6.13 -1.00
N ALA A 261 2.74 5.02 -0.40
CA ALA A 261 2.97 3.77 -1.10
C ALA A 261 2.56 2.56 -0.27
N TRP A 262 2.07 1.53 -0.96
CA TRP A 262 1.66 0.25 -0.38
C TRP A 262 1.90 -0.90 -1.34
N ALA A 263 1.53 -2.10 -0.94
CA ALA A 263 1.74 -3.30 -1.72
C ALA A 263 0.42 -3.97 -2.13
N GLU A 264 0.49 -4.80 -3.15
CA GLU A 264 -0.52 -5.82 -3.43
C GLU A 264 0.14 -7.17 -3.65
N VAL A 265 -0.52 -8.24 -3.21
CA VAL A 265 -0.09 -9.62 -3.44
C VAL A 265 -1.13 -10.39 -4.25
N PHE A 266 -0.67 -11.21 -5.18
CA PHE A 266 -1.55 -12.05 -6.00
C PHE A 266 -1.69 -13.44 -5.37
N VAL A 267 -2.92 -13.80 -5.01
CA VAL A 267 -3.22 -15.05 -4.30
C VAL A 267 -4.23 -15.95 -5.04
N GLY A 268 -4.73 -15.47 -6.17
CA GLY A 268 -5.67 -16.21 -7.01
C GLY A 268 -6.92 -15.39 -7.38
N ALA A 269 -7.55 -15.76 -8.49
CA ALA A 269 -8.59 -14.97 -9.14
C ALA A 269 -9.90 -14.79 -8.36
N LEU A 270 -10.15 -15.62 -7.34
CA LEU A 270 -11.39 -15.58 -6.55
C LEU A 270 -11.31 -14.67 -5.31
N ILE A 271 -10.11 -14.25 -4.91
CA ILE A 271 -9.88 -13.37 -3.75
C ILE A 271 -9.46 -11.98 -4.23
N GLY A 272 -9.88 -10.96 -3.48
CA GLY A 272 -9.47 -9.59 -3.74
C GLY A 272 -9.99 -9.04 -5.08
N ASN A 273 -9.26 -8.07 -5.62
CA ASN A 273 -9.56 -7.52 -6.93
C ASN A 273 -8.85 -8.36 -8.01
N LYS A 274 -9.58 -9.30 -8.62
CA LYS A 274 -9.04 -10.21 -9.64
C LYS A 274 -7.79 -10.98 -9.18
N GLY A 275 -7.78 -11.43 -7.92
CA GLY A 275 -6.69 -12.16 -7.30
C GLY A 275 -5.66 -11.30 -6.57
N TRP A 276 -5.74 -9.97 -6.67
CA TRP A 276 -4.86 -9.03 -5.97
C TRP A 276 -5.47 -8.61 -4.63
N VAL A 277 -4.67 -8.70 -3.59
CA VAL A 277 -4.99 -8.37 -2.19
C VAL A 277 -4.12 -7.18 -1.77
N PRO A 278 -4.70 -6.03 -1.41
CA PRO A 278 -3.93 -4.87 -0.95
C PRO A 278 -3.33 -5.11 0.43
N VAL A 279 -2.18 -4.50 0.69
CA VAL A 279 -1.44 -4.64 1.95
C VAL A 279 -0.79 -3.30 2.30
N GLU A 280 -1.26 -2.67 3.38
CA GLU A 280 -0.71 -1.45 3.93
C GLU A 280 0.49 -1.76 4.84
N CYS A 281 1.69 -1.49 4.36
CA CYS A 281 2.93 -1.85 5.05
C CYS A 281 3.35 -0.82 6.10
N ALA A 282 3.00 0.44 5.93
CA ALA A 282 3.50 1.56 6.74
C ALA A 282 2.70 1.80 8.04
N CYS A 283 1.37 1.67 8.00
CA CYS A 283 0.52 1.92 9.16
C CYS A 283 0.85 1.00 10.35
N CYS A 284 0.71 1.54 11.56
CA CYS A 284 0.91 0.81 12.81
C CYS A 284 -0.37 0.85 13.64
N ALA A 285 -1.00 -0.30 13.84
CA ALA A 285 -2.14 -0.45 14.74
C ALA A 285 -1.69 -0.75 16.18
N SER A 286 -2.64 -0.84 17.11
CA SER A 286 -2.38 -1.09 18.55
C SER A 286 -1.76 -2.46 18.85
N SER A 287 -1.82 -3.39 17.91
CA SER A 287 -1.23 -4.74 18.01
C SER A 287 -1.07 -5.35 16.63
N ILE A 288 -0.24 -6.38 16.51
CA ILE A 288 -0.04 -7.13 15.26
C ILE A 288 -1.37 -7.71 14.72
N GLN A 289 -2.25 -8.18 15.60
CA GLN A 289 -3.56 -8.68 15.17
C GLN A 289 -4.46 -7.55 14.64
N ALA A 290 -4.39 -6.36 15.24
CA ALA A 290 -5.09 -5.18 14.75
C ALA A 290 -4.53 -4.72 13.40
N ASP A 291 -3.20 -4.76 13.19
CA ASP A 291 -2.56 -4.51 11.89
C ASP A 291 -3.08 -5.50 10.83
N ILE A 292 -3.10 -6.80 11.13
CA ILE A 292 -3.65 -7.81 10.21
C ILE A 292 -5.10 -7.50 9.86
N ASN A 293 -5.90 -7.14 10.86
CA ASN A 293 -7.33 -6.89 10.68
C ASN A 293 -7.63 -5.63 9.86
N GLN A 294 -6.81 -4.60 9.96
CA GLN A 294 -7.06 -3.28 9.37
C GLN A 294 -6.21 -3.00 8.13
N ASN A 295 -5.04 -3.65 7.98
CA ASN A 295 -4.04 -3.30 6.98
C ASN A 295 -3.72 -4.43 5.99
N PHE A 296 -4.09 -5.68 6.26
CA PHE A 296 -3.92 -6.79 5.33
C PHE A 296 -5.24 -7.13 4.63
N GLY A 297 -5.29 -6.95 3.32
CA GLY A 297 -6.51 -7.13 2.52
C GLY A 297 -7.51 -5.99 2.68
N VAL A 298 -7.04 -4.81 3.02
CA VAL A 298 -7.80 -3.57 3.11
C VAL A 298 -7.07 -2.50 2.31
N GLU A 299 -7.81 -1.78 1.49
CA GLU A 299 -7.45 -0.49 0.94
C GLU A 299 -8.59 0.46 1.26
N ASP A 300 -8.38 1.36 2.20
CA ASP A 300 -9.43 2.28 2.62
C ASP A 300 -9.73 3.36 1.57
N ALA A 301 -10.80 4.10 1.77
CA ALA A 301 -11.25 5.13 0.85
C ALA A 301 -10.24 6.29 0.69
N PHE A 302 -9.32 6.45 1.61
CA PHE A 302 -8.32 7.52 1.61
C PHE A 302 -7.15 7.27 0.65
N HIS A 303 -6.97 6.04 0.15
CA HIS A 303 -5.92 5.71 -0.81
C HIS A 303 -6.31 6.10 -2.23
N LEU A 304 -5.55 6.98 -2.85
CA LEU A 304 -5.66 7.34 -4.27
C LEU A 304 -4.50 6.72 -5.05
N ARG A 305 -4.80 5.75 -5.91
CA ARG A 305 -3.81 5.09 -6.78
C ARG A 305 -3.44 5.97 -7.96
N LEU A 306 -2.15 6.14 -8.20
CA LEU A 306 -1.62 6.80 -9.39
C LEU A 306 -0.73 5.87 -10.21
N PHE A 307 0.11 5.08 -9.55
CA PHE A 307 1.09 4.20 -10.17
C PHE A 307 0.97 2.78 -9.66
N VAL A 308 1.06 1.82 -10.57
CA VAL A 308 1.10 0.38 -10.30
C VAL A 308 2.34 -0.20 -10.98
N ASP A 309 3.22 -0.80 -10.19
CA ASP A 309 4.44 -1.48 -10.65
C ASP A 309 4.16 -2.52 -11.74
N ASP A 310 4.95 -2.50 -12.78
CA ASP A 310 4.90 -3.46 -13.89
C ASP A 310 5.82 -4.67 -13.69
N GLY A 311 6.46 -4.79 -12.53
CA GLY A 311 7.40 -5.85 -12.18
C GLY A 311 8.85 -5.52 -12.50
N SER A 312 9.16 -4.40 -13.16
CA SER A 312 10.52 -3.99 -13.51
C SER A 312 11.06 -2.89 -12.60
N ASN A 313 12.36 -2.92 -12.30
CA ASN A 313 13.02 -1.81 -11.61
C ASN A 313 13.09 -0.53 -12.47
N GLU A 314 12.93 -0.64 -13.78
CA GLU A 314 12.89 0.53 -14.66
C GLU A 314 11.61 1.35 -14.45
N SER A 315 10.45 0.70 -14.31
CA SER A 315 9.19 1.39 -14.01
C SER A 315 9.24 2.08 -12.64
N LEU A 316 9.82 1.44 -11.63
CA LEU A 316 10.02 2.03 -10.30
C LEU A 316 10.93 3.26 -10.37
N ASN A 317 12.05 3.19 -11.09
CA ASN A 317 12.96 4.32 -11.28
C ASN A 317 12.30 5.50 -12.00
N ILE A 318 11.52 5.25 -13.06
CA ILE A 318 10.79 6.29 -13.78
C ILE A 318 9.77 6.95 -12.86
N SER A 319 9.06 6.16 -12.08
CA SER A 319 8.07 6.65 -11.12
C SER A 319 8.68 7.55 -10.03
N LEU A 320 9.85 7.21 -9.51
CA LEU A 320 10.57 8.02 -8.51
C LEU A 320 11.16 9.31 -9.09
N SER A 321 11.54 9.27 -10.37
CA SER A 321 12.21 10.38 -11.05
C SER A 321 11.25 11.22 -11.88
N GLY A 322 10.00 11.38 -11.49
CA GLY A 322 8.94 12.03 -12.28
C GLY A 322 9.31 13.38 -12.91
N ILE A 323 10.29 14.10 -12.34
CA ILE A 323 10.79 15.35 -12.90
C ILE A 323 12.32 15.29 -13.11
N HIS A 324 12.78 15.60 -14.33
CA HIS A 324 14.18 15.71 -14.69
C HIS A 324 14.49 17.09 -15.20
N VAL A 325 15.52 17.72 -14.65
CA VAL A 325 15.95 19.05 -15.02
C VAL A 325 17.41 19.02 -15.49
N GLN A 326 17.65 19.57 -16.67
CA GLN A 326 18.97 19.87 -17.18
C GLN A 326 19.08 21.38 -17.41
N TYR A 327 20.12 22.01 -16.91
CA TYR A 327 20.34 23.44 -17.07
C TYR A 327 21.81 23.76 -17.29
N TYR A 328 22.06 24.86 -17.96
CA TYR A 328 23.39 25.35 -18.33
C TYR A 328 23.52 26.81 -17.85
N GLU A 329 24.61 27.13 -17.23
CA GLU A 329 25.09 28.40 -16.69
C GLU A 329 24.07 29.53 -16.43
N ASN A 330 24.12 30.13 -15.24
CA ASN A 330 23.39 31.34 -14.82
C ASN A 330 21.85 31.26 -14.77
N ILE A 331 21.27 30.07 -14.80
CA ILE A 331 19.85 29.86 -14.54
C ILE A 331 19.66 29.11 -13.20
N ASN A 332 18.70 29.57 -12.40
CA ASN A 332 18.24 28.88 -11.20
C ASN A 332 16.87 28.29 -11.48
N ILE A 333 16.66 27.01 -11.11
CA ILE A 333 15.36 26.33 -11.27
C ILE A 333 14.94 25.83 -9.92
N GLU A 334 13.81 26.36 -9.45
CA GLU A 334 13.15 25.96 -8.21
C GLU A 334 11.94 25.08 -8.53
N LEU A 335 11.86 23.94 -7.84
CA LEU A 335 10.82 22.94 -8.00
C LEU A 335 10.04 22.82 -6.70
N HIS A 336 8.74 23.02 -6.75
CA HIS A 336 7.85 22.88 -5.60
C HIS A 336 6.72 21.92 -5.98
N SER A 337 6.77 20.70 -5.43
CA SER A 337 5.64 19.77 -5.55
C SER A 337 4.45 20.24 -4.71
N PHE A 338 3.26 19.98 -5.20
CA PHE A 338 2.03 20.25 -4.45
C PHE A 338 1.03 19.12 -4.64
N ALA A 339 0.20 18.92 -3.61
CA ALA A 339 -1.00 18.10 -3.65
C ALA A 339 -2.04 18.76 -2.72
N GLU A 340 -3.11 19.24 -3.29
CA GLU A 340 -4.13 20.05 -2.62
C GLU A 340 -5.48 19.35 -2.74
N ILE A 341 -6.25 19.31 -1.66
CA ILE A 341 -7.60 18.73 -1.61
C ILE A 341 -8.62 19.85 -1.44
N ASP A 342 -9.66 19.81 -2.26
CA ASP A 342 -10.82 20.66 -2.17
C ASP A 342 -12.11 19.82 -2.20
N ASP A 343 -13.23 20.42 -1.75
CA ASP A 343 -14.58 19.83 -1.81
C ASP A 343 -14.67 18.42 -1.20
N TYR A 344 -13.93 18.18 -0.11
CA TYR A 344 -13.96 16.91 0.60
C TYR A 344 -15.31 16.68 1.27
N LEU A 345 -15.89 15.49 1.05
CA LEU A 345 -17.15 15.04 1.64
C LEU A 345 -17.05 13.57 2.08
N GLU A 346 -17.41 13.30 3.31
CA GLU A 346 -17.69 11.95 3.77
C GLU A 346 -19.10 11.53 3.28
N LEU A 347 -19.16 10.48 2.47
CA LEU A 347 -20.42 9.97 1.92
C LEU A 347 -21.00 8.85 2.77
N GLU A 348 -20.15 8.02 3.37
CA GLU A 348 -20.56 6.90 4.22
C GLU A 348 -19.46 6.56 5.23
N SER A 349 -19.83 6.37 6.50
CA SER A 349 -18.92 5.95 7.58
C SER A 349 -19.43 4.70 8.26
N LYS A 350 -18.54 3.72 8.50
CA LYS A 350 -18.86 2.42 9.12
C LYS A 350 -17.76 1.94 10.05
N GLN A 351 -18.12 0.99 10.91
CA GLN A 351 -17.18 0.25 11.75
C GLN A 351 -16.70 -1.01 11.03
N LEU A 352 -15.41 -1.28 11.09
CA LEU A 352 -14.88 -2.59 10.73
C LEU A 352 -15.18 -3.58 11.88
N VAL A 353 -15.85 -4.67 11.55
CA VAL A 353 -16.19 -5.75 12.48
C VAL A 353 -15.46 -7.02 12.06
N VAL A 354 -14.77 -7.68 13.01
CA VAL A 354 -14.08 -8.94 12.80
C VAL A 354 -14.72 -10.01 13.67
N THR A 355 -15.24 -11.06 13.04
CA THR A 355 -15.86 -12.19 13.74
C THR A 355 -14.81 -13.15 14.27
N LYS A 356 -15.22 -14.08 15.11
CA LYS A 356 -14.40 -15.17 15.66
C LYS A 356 -13.85 -16.11 14.56
N GLU A 357 -14.61 -16.27 13.49
CA GLU A 357 -14.22 -17.06 12.31
C GLU A 357 -13.27 -16.33 11.38
N ASN A 358 -12.71 -15.18 11.81
CA ASN A 358 -11.84 -14.32 11.00
C ASN A 358 -12.53 -13.79 9.71
N THR A 359 -13.84 -13.58 9.76
CA THR A 359 -14.58 -12.89 8.72
C THR A 359 -14.71 -11.41 9.08
N ARG A 360 -14.53 -10.53 8.12
CA ARG A 360 -14.59 -9.08 8.28
C ARG A 360 -15.69 -8.49 7.42
N TYR A 361 -16.33 -7.43 7.92
CA TYR A 361 -17.30 -6.63 7.18
C TYR A 361 -17.43 -5.24 7.78
N TYR A 362 -17.96 -4.31 7.00
CA TYR A 362 -18.33 -2.99 7.46
C TYR A 362 -19.79 -2.96 7.93
N GLN A 363 -20.04 -2.41 9.13
CA GLN A 363 -21.36 -2.32 9.77
C GLN A 363 -21.72 -0.87 10.05
#